data_db6244d1321a7d6e1e5a47aae054ad39
#
_entry.id   db6244d1321a7d6e1e5a47aae054ad39
#
_cell.length_a   1.000
_cell.length_b   1.000
_cell.length_c   1.000
_cell.angle_alpha   90.00
_cell.angle_beta   90.00
_cell.angle_gamma   90.00
#
_symmetry.space_group_name_H-M   'P 1'
#
loop_
_entity.id
_entity.type
_entity.pdbx_description
1 polymer ?
#
loop_
_entity_poly.entity_id
_entity_poly.type
_entity_poly.pdbx_seq_one_letter_code
_entity_poly.pdbx_strand_id
1 'polypeptide(L)'
;MNYLMNGLAALAFIVLFSQCAGKTDNQTTNAPAQANAELSGMKIAYVEIDTLLAKYNFCIDLNEAMVKKSENVRMTLNQKATSLNKEKQDFQKKVENNAFLSQDRAQQEYNRLVKLEQDLQELSNKLQNGLMEENNKNSLQFRDSINACLLYTSPSPRDMRRSR
;
A
#
# COMPACT_ATOMS: atom_id res chain seq x y z
N MET A 1 21.15 -4.19 -46.43
CA MET A 1 21.76 -5.29 -45.66
C MET A 1 21.18 -5.40 -44.25
N ASN A 2 20.41 -4.42 -43.76
CA ASN A 2 19.85 -4.44 -42.38
C ASN A 2 18.52 -5.21 -42.20
N TYR A 3 17.79 -5.46 -43.32
CA TYR A 3 16.50 -6.20 -43.25
C TYR A 3 16.67 -7.72 -43.13
N LEU A 4 17.78 -8.25 -43.60
CA LEU A 4 18.10 -9.69 -43.48
C LEU A 4 18.52 -10.07 -42.04
N MET A 5 19.22 -9.18 -41.35
CA MET A 5 19.62 -9.43 -39.95
C MET A 5 18.41 -9.34 -38.96
N ASN A 6 17.47 -8.43 -39.21
CA ASN A 6 16.26 -8.33 -38.36
C ASN A 6 15.28 -9.51 -38.58
N GLY A 7 15.21 -10.05 -39.79
CA GLY A 7 14.40 -11.25 -40.09
C GLY A 7 14.92 -12.51 -39.42
N LEU A 8 16.23 -12.65 -39.31
CA LEU A 8 16.86 -13.81 -38.66
C LEU A 8 16.70 -13.79 -37.13
N ALA A 9 16.72 -12.60 -36.53
CA ALA A 9 16.46 -12.40 -35.09
C ALA A 9 15.02 -12.73 -34.72
N ALA A 10 14.05 -12.34 -35.56
CA ALA A 10 12.64 -12.65 -35.34
C ALA A 10 12.31 -14.15 -35.44
N LEU A 11 12.97 -14.87 -36.36
CA LEU A 11 12.81 -16.34 -36.50
C LEU A 11 13.40 -17.09 -35.30
N ALA A 12 14.51 -16.63 -34.74
CA ALA A 12 15.12 -17.25 -33.56
C ALA A 12 14.23 -17.14 -32.31
N PHE A 13 13.43 -16.04 -32.17
CA PHE A 13 12.52 -15.85 -31.06
C PHE A 13 11.28 -16.76 -31.12
N ILE A 14 10.79 -17.11 -32.31
CA ILE A 14 9.62 -18.00 -32.49
C ILE A 14 9.95 -19.43 -32.11
N VAL A 15 11.18 -19.89 -32.34
CA VAL A 15 11.59 -21.28 -32.02
C VAL A 15 11.75 -21.49 -30.50
N LEU A 16 11.98 -20.46 -29.71
CA LEU A 16 12.13 -20.59 -28.26
C LEU A 16 10.79 -20.69 -27.50
N PHE A 17 9.65 -20.35 -28.11
CA PHE A 17 8.33 -20.45 -27.49
C PHE A 17 7.57 -21.73 -27.81
N SER A 18 8.06 -22.60 -28.68
CA SER A 18 7.35 -23.81 -29.10
C SER A 18 7.69 -25.09 -28.29
N GLN A 19 8.43 -24.99 -27.18
CA GLN A 19 8.82 -26.17 -26.38
C GLN A 19 7.93 -26.48 -25.18
N CYS A 20 6.76 -25.84 -25.02
CA CYS A 20 5.80 -26.16 -23.96
C CYS A 20 4.49 -26.78 -24.48
N ALA A 21 4.57 -27.72 -25.45
CA ALA A 21 3.47 -28.63 -25.77
C ALA A 21 3.81 -30.00 -25.22
N GLY A 22 3.60 -30.21 -23.91
CA GLY A 22 3.68 -31.53 -23.28
C GLY A 22 2.56 -32.42 -23.81
N LYS A 23 2.94 -33.52 -24.44
CA LYS A 23 2.07 -34.62 -24.86
C LYS A 23 1.31 -35.18 -23.67
N THR A 24 -0.01 -35.11 -23.73
CA THR A 24 -0.91 -35.96 -22.93
C THR A 24 -0.99 -37.34 -23.64
N ASP A 25 -0.21 -38.29 -23.21
CA ASP A 25 -0.44 -39.70 -23.54
C ASP A 25 -1.47 -40.24 -22.53
N ASN A 26 -2.68 -40.49 -23.05
CA ASN A 26 -3.65 -41.38 -22.43
C ASN A 26 -3.10 -42.81 -22.46
N GLN A 27 -2.54 -43.29 -21.37
CA GLN A 27 -2.43 -44.72 -21.11
C GLN A 27 -3.25 -45.09 -19.89
N THR A 28 -4.41 -45.64 -20.19
CA THR A 28 -5.20 -46.45 -19.28
C THR A 28 -4.36 -47.72 -18.94
N THR A 29 -3.70 -47.70 -17.80
CA THR A 29 -3.23 -48.93 -17.17
C THR A 29 -3.82 -49.03 -15.80
N ASN A 30 -4.70 -50.02 -15.66
CA ASN A 30 -5.14 -50.54 -14.37
C ASN A 30 -3.90 -50.91 -13.54
N ALA A 31 -3.62 -50.17 -12.49
CA ALA A 31 -2.72 -50.55 -11.43
C ALA A 31 -3.49 -50.56 -10.10
N PRO A 32 -3.26 -51.53 -9.23
CA PRO A 32 -4.15 -51.86 -8.13
C PRO A 32 -4.15 -50.75 -7.08
N ALA A 33 -5.33 -50.51 -6.57
CA ALA A 33 -5.56 -49.73 -5.34
C ALA A 33 -4.75 -50.34 -4.20
N GLN A 34 -3.66 -49.70 -3.82
CA GLN A 34 -3.05 -49.85 -2.50
C GLN A 34 -1.96 -48.79 -2.31
N ALA A 35 -2.37 -47.70 -1.77
CA ALA A 35 -1.62 -46.91 -0.80
C ALA A 35 -2.63 -45.91 -0.18
N ASN A 36 -3.58 -46.45 0.58
CA ASN A 36 -4.05 -45.70 1.72
C ASN A 36 -2.88 -45.62 2.71
N ALA A 37 -1.86 -44.87 2.36
CA ALA A 37 -1.07 -44.21 3.36
C ALA A 37 -2.04 -43.17 3.96
N GLU A 38 -2.73 -43.56 5.01
CA GLU A 38 -3.26 -42.65 6.00
C GLU A 38 -2.13 -41.68 6.35
N LEU A 39 -2.04 -40.58 5.61
CA LEU A 39 -1.43 -39.35 6.12
C LEU A 39 -2.30 -38.93 7.28
N SER A 40 -2.16 -39.75 8.34
CA SER A 40 -2.81 -39.56 9.61
C SER A 40 -2.46 -38.18 10.09
N GLY A 41 -3.35 -37.23 9.82
CA GLY A 41 -3.66 -36.23 10.79
C GLY A 41 -3.09 -34.86 10.64
N MET A 42 -2.43 -34.44 9.58
CA MET A 42 -2.15 -33.01 9.42
C MET A 42 -3.28 -32.34 8.64
N LYS A 43 -4.24 -31.80 9.39
CA LYS A 43 -5.28 -30.96 8.79
C LYS A 43 -4.64 -29.61 8.45
N ILE A 44 -4.48 -29.35 7.15
CA ILE A 44 -3.98 -28.09 6.64
C ILE A 44 -5.18 -27.21 6.31
N ALA A 45 -5.24 -26.03 6.89
CA ALA A 45 -6.20 -24.98 6.53
C ALA A 45 -5.45 -23.77 5.98
N TYR A 46 -6.07 -23.04 5.08
CA TYR A 46 -5.57 -21.77 4.58
C TYR A 46 -6.61 -20.68 4.82
N VAL A 47 -6.13 -19.46 4.96
CA VAL A 47 -6.97 -18.28 5.11
C VAL A 47 -6.87 -17.45 3.84
N GLU A 48 -8.01 -17.21 3.20
CA GLU A 48 -8.09 -16.33 2.04
C GLU A 48 -8.12 -14.88 2.53
N ILE A 49 -6.98 -14.21 2.40
CA ILE A 49 -6.75 -12.88 2.97
C ILE A 49 -7.69 -11.85 2.35
N ASP A 50 -7.92 -11.88 1.04
CA ASP A 50 -8.79 -10.92 0.34
C ASP A 50 -10.25 -10.99 0.85
N THR A 51 -10.77 -12.20 1.02
CA THR A 51 -12.10 -12.42 1.59
C THR A 51 -12.16 -11.98 3.06
N LEU A 52 -11.10 -12.21 3.81
CA LEU A 52 -11.00 -11.79 5.21
C LEU A 52 -11.01 -10.27 5.32
N LEU A 53 -10.18 -9.58 4.54
CA LEU A 53 -10.12 -8.11 4.51
C LEU A 53 -11.46 -7.48 4.14
N ALA A 54 -12.21 -8.10 3.22
CA ALA A 54 -13.51 -7.61 2.77
C ALA A 54 -14.66 -7.85 3.75
N LYS A 55 -14.56 -8.85 4.64
CA LYS A 55 -15.66 -9.28 5.51
C LYS A 55 -15.38 -9.09 6.99
N TYR A 56 -14.15 -8.88 7.40
CA TYR A 56 -13.80 -8.71 8.80
C TYR A 56 -14.05 -7.27 9.24
N ASN A 57 -15.08 -7.04 10.05
CA ASN A 57 -15.50 -5.70 10.47
C ASN A 57 -14.37 -4.86 11.04
N PHE A 58 -13.48 -5.45 11.84
CA PHE A 58 -12.32 -4.75 12.37
C PHE A 58 -11.40 -4.16 11.29
N CYS A 59 -11.21 -4.88 10.17
CA CYS A 59 -10.44 -4.37 9.03
C CYS A 59 -11.16 -3.26 8.29
N ILE A 60 -12.48 -3.40 8.13
CA ILE A 60 -13.32 -2.39 7.51
C ILE A 60 -13.24 -1.10 8.31
N ASP A 61 -13.41 -1.17 9.62
CA ASP A 61 -13.35 -0.02 10.53
C ASP A 61 -11.97 0.67 10.50
N LEU A 62 -10.88 -0.12 10.55
CA LEU A 62 -9.52 0.40 10.43
C LEU A 62 -9.28 1.10 9.09
N ASN A 63 -9.74 0.50 8.00
CA ASN A 63 -9.60 1.08 6.67
C ASN A 63 -10.40 2.38 6.54
N GLU A 64 -11.65 2.41 7.00
CA GLU A 64 -12.47 3.63 7.01
C GLU A 64 -11.82 4.74 7.84
N ALA A 65 -11.29 4.42 9.01
CA ALA A 65 -10.59 5.39 9.85
C ALA A 65 -9.37 5.97 9.14
N MET A 66 -8.58 5.12 8.45
CA MET A 66 -7.42 5.56 7.67
C MET A 66 -7.80 6.43 6.47
N VAL A 67 -8.86 6.08 5.74
CA VAL A 67 -9.40 6.89 4.64
C VAL A 67 -9.80 8.27 5.14
N LYS A 68 -10.61 8.35 6.19
CA LYS A 68 -11.03 9.63 6.80
C LYS A 68 -9.83 10.47 7.25
N LYS A 69 -8.82 9.83 7.85
CA LYS A 69 -7.62 10.54 8.30
C LYS A 69 -6.80 11.07 7.11
N SER A 70 -6.62 10.28 6.05
CA SER A 70 -5.91 10.71 4.85
C SER A 70 -6.64 11.86 4.13
N GLU A 71 -7.97 11.84 4.09
CA GLU A 71 -8.77 12.93 3.55
C GLU A 71 -8.61 14.22 4.39
N ASN A 72 -8.65 14.11 5.72
CA ASN A 72 -8.43 15.24 6.61
C ASN A 72 -7.03 15.86 6.43
N VAL A 73 -6.00 15.02 6.28
CA VAL A 73 -4.64 15.48 5.99
C VAL A 73 -4.61 16.24 4.67
N ARG A 74 -5.20 15.66 3.62
CA ARG A 74 -5.28 16.30 2.30
C ARG A 74 -6.01 17.63 2.34
N MET A 75 -7.17 17.69 2.99
CA MET A 75 -7.93 18.93 3.15
C MET A 75 -7.13 20.00 3.89
N THR A 76 -6.47 19.62 5.00
CA THR A 76 -5.65 20.53 5.79
C THR A 76 -4.50 21.13 4.98
N LEU A 77 -3.78 20.29 4.24
CA LEU A 77 -2.68 20.74 3.38
C LEU A 77 -3.17 21.63 2.24
N ASN A 78 -4.28 21.27 1.60
CA ASN A 78 -4.87 22.06 0.52
C ASN A 78 -5.35 23.45 1.02
N GLN A 79 -5.99 23.52 2.18
CA GLN A 79 -6.42 24.80 2.78
C GLN A 79 -5.21 25.70 3.06
N LYS A 80 -4.17 25.15 3.68
CA LYS A 80 -2.95 25.92 3.99
C LYS A 80 -2.20 26.34 2.72
N ALA A 81 -2.09 25.48 1.72
CA ALA A 81 -1.48 25.81 0.44
C ALA A 81 -2.27 26.90 -0.30
N THR A 82 -3.61 26.82 -0.29
CA THR A 82 -4.46 27.83 -0.91
C THR A 82 -4.32 29.18 -0.19
N SER A 83 -4.28 29.18 1.15
CA SER A 83 -4.04 30.40 1.95
C SER A 83 -2.69 31.02 1.63
N LEU A 84 -1.63 30.21 1.61
CA LEU A 84 -0.27 30.68 1.27
C LEU A 84 -0.21 31.26 -0.14
N ASN A 85 -0.84 30.60 -1.11
CA ASN A 85 -0.88 31.10 -2.50
C ASN A 85 -1.59 32.46 -2.59
N LYS A 86 -2.70 32.63 -1.86
CA LYS A 86 -3.41 33.90 -1.78
C LYS A 86 -2.52 34.99 -1.18
N GLU A 87 -1.85 34.71 -0.07
CA GLU A 87 -0.94 35.65 0.57
C GLU A 87 0.25 36.03 -0.35
N LYS A 88 0.81 35.07 -1.10
CA LYS A 88 1.84 35.35 -2.11
C LYS A 88 1.32 36.26 -3.23
N GLN A 89 0.11 36.02 -3.71
CA GLN A 89 -0.52 36.90 -4.73
C GLN A 89 -0.77 38.31 -4.19
N ASP A 90 -1.26 38.43 -2.96
CA ASP A 90 -1.50 39.72 -2.32
C ASP A 90 -0.18 40.48 -2.09
N PHE A 91 0.87 39.78 -1.69
CA PHE A 91 2.22 40.34 -1.60
C PHE A 91 2.71 40.86 -2.95
N GLN A 92 2.57 40.07 -4.01
CA GLN A 92 2.98 40.47 -5.35
C GLN A 92 2.24 41.74 -5.82
N LYS A 93 0.92 41.80 -5.62
CA LYS A 93 0.12 42.99 -5.95
C LYS A 93 0.60 44.22 -5.17
N LYS A 94 0.96 44.07 -3.89
CA LYS A 94 1.50 45.17 -3.06
C LYS A 94 2.85 45.66 -3.57
N VAL A 95 3.71 44.74 -4.06
CA VAL A 95 4.99 45.10 -4.68
C VAL A 95 4.76 45.88 -5.99
N GLU A 96 3.91 45.34 -6.87
CA GLU A 96 3.60 45.97 -8.18
C GLU A 96 2.99 47.37 -8.02
N ASN A 97 2.17 47.59 -7.01
CA ASN A 97 1.52 48.86 -6.75
C ASN A 97 2.32 49.81 -5.84
N ASN A 98 3.57 49.46 -5.50
CA ASN A 98 4.42 50.18 -4.56
C ASN A 98 3.67 50.48 -3.23
N ALA A 99 2.85 49.54 -2.76
CA ALA A 99 1.97 49.74 -1.60
C ALA A 99 2.66 49.54 -0.24
N PHE A 100 3.95 49.21 -0.23
CA PHE A 100 4.71 49.08 1.03
C PHE A 100 5.21 50.46 1.49
N LEU A 101 5.05 50.69 2.80
CA LEU A 101 5.49 51.95 3.44
C LEU A 101 7.01 52.10 3.47
N SER A 102 7.75 51.01 3.43
CA SER A 102 9.23 50.98 3.35
C SER A 102 9.72 49.66 2.79
N GLN A 103 10.95 49.65 2.30
CA GLN A 103 11.62 48.44 1.84
C GLN A 103 11.77 47.38 2.94
N ASP A 104 12.02 47.81 4.19
CA ASP A 104 12.13 46.91 5.33
C ASP A 104 10.83 46.13 5.58
N ARG A 105 9.67 46.82 5.42
CA ARG A 105 8.36 46.15 5.53
C ARG A 105 8.14 45.12 4.45
N ALA A 106 8.52 45.43 3.23
CA ALA A 106 8.46 44.44 2.12
C ALA A 106 9.35 43.21 2.40
N GLN A 107 10.56 43.43 2.89
CA GLN A 107 11.49 42.36 3.25
C GLN A 107 10.98 41.50 4.40
N GLN A 108 10.39 42.13 5.46
CA GLN A 108 9.77 41.37 6.56
C GLN A 108 8.63 40.48 6.08
N GLU A 109 7.74 41.01 5.21
CA GLU A 109 6.63 40.23 4.68
C GLU A 109 7.11 39.10 3.76
N TYR A 110 8.13 39.33 2.94
CA TYR A 110 8.77 38.30 2.15
C TYR A 110 9.34 37.18 3.03
N ASN A 111 10.08 37.53 4.07
CA ASN A 111 10.66 36.53 5.00
C ASN A 111 9.56 35.74 5.72
N ARG A 112 8.44 36.37 6.04
CA ARG A 112 7.26 35.70 6.63
C ARG A 112 6.67 34.68 5.66
N LEU A 113 6.52 35.02 4.39
CA LEU A 113 6.00 34.09 3.38
C LEU A 113 6.94 32.90 3.15
N VAL A 114 8.26 33.13 3.12
CA VAL A 114 9.26 32.06 3.03
C VAL A 114 9.13 31.11 4.23
N LYS A 115 8.97 31.66 5.43
CA LYS A 115 8.77 30.84 6.64
C LYS A 115 7.48 30.02 6.56
N LEU A 116 6.38 30.59 6.12
CA LEU A 116 5.11 29.88 5.93
C LEU A 116 5.23 28.74 4.93
N GLU A 117 6.02 28.89 3.89
CA GLU A 117 6.30 27.84 2.92
C GLU A 117 7.09 26.69 3.54
N GLN A 118 8.13 27.02 4.32
CA GLN A 118 8.90 26.02 5.07
C GLN A 118 8.03 25.28 6.09
N ASP A 119 7.22 26.02 6.87
CA ASP A 119 6.29 25.45 7.85
C ASP A 119 5.26 24.51 7.18
N LEU A 120 4.77 24.87 5.98
CA LEU A 120 3.86 24.00 5.22
C LEU A 120 4.54 22.72 4.76
N GLN A 121 5.79 22.81 4.30
CA GLN A 121 6.57 21.63 3.89
C GLN A 121 6.85 20.70 5.08
N GLU A 122 7.23 21.28 6.22
CA GLU A 122 7.45 20.52 7.47
C GLU A 122 6.16 19.84 7.93
N LEU A 123 5.05 20.57 7.93
CA LEU A 123 3.73 20.02 8.25
C LEU A 123 3.35 18.86 7.31
N SER A 124 3.60 19.02 6.01
CA SER A 124 3.33 17.96 5.03
C SER A 124 4.11 16.69 5.36
N ASN A 125 5.41 16.82 5.60
CA ASN A 125 6.26 15.69 5.95
C ASN A 125 5.81 15.02 7.26
N LYS A 126 5.48 15.82 8.27
CA LYS A 126 4.99 15.33 9.57
C LYS A 126 3.68 14.55 9.43
N LEU A 127 2.73 15.08 8.67
CA LEU A 127 1.43 14.45 8.48
C LEU A 127 1.53 13.16 7.65
N GLN A 128 2.38 13.14 6.62
CA GLN A 128 2.64 11.94 5.82
C GLN A 128 3.34 10.83 6.64
N ASN A 129 4.34 11.19 7.44
CA ASN A 129 5.01 10.24 8.34
C ASN A 129 4.03 9.69 9.39
N GLY A 130 3.16 10.54 9.94
CA GLY A 130 2.12 10.11 10.88
C GLY A 130 1.10 9.14 10.26
N LEU A 131 0.72 9.34 8.98
CA LEU A 131 -0.13 8.38 8.26
C LEU A 131 0.58 7.05 8.05
N MET A 132 1.87 7.07 7.69
CA MET A 132 2.66 5.86 7.48
C MET A 132 2.83 5.07 8.78
N GLU A 133 3.14 5.75 9.89
CA GLU A 133 3.26 5.13 11.20
C GLU A 133 1.95 4.47 11.66
N GLU A 134 0.83 5.17 11.48
CA GLU A 134 -0.49 4.63 11.83
C GLU A 134 -0.88 3.44 10.95
N ASN A 135 -0.59 3.49 9.65
CA ASN A 135 -0.81 2.37 8.75
C ASN A 135 -0.01 1.13 9.17
N ASN A 136 1.26 1.33 9.56
CA ASN A 136 2.10 0.25 10.08
C ASN A 136 1.51 -0.34 11.38
N LYS A 137 1.09 0.53 12.31
CA LYS A 137 0.43 0.11 13.55
C LYS A 137 -0.85 -0.69 13.28
N ASN A 138 -1.69 -0.22 12.39
CA ASN A 138 -2.93 -0.88 12.00
C ASN A 138 -2.66 -2.26 11.37
N SER A 139 -1.62 -2.37 10.55
CA SER A 139 -1.19 -3.64 9.94
C SER A 139 -0.73 -4.65 11.00
N LEU A 140 -0.02 -4.20 12.04
CA LEU A 140 0.38 -5.05 13.17
C LEU A 140 -0.84 -5.49 13.98
N GLN A 141 -1.74 -4.57 14.33
CA GLN A 141 -2.97 -4.89 15.07
C GLN A 141 -3.85 -5.89 14.31
N PHE A 142 -3.95 -5.72 12.99
CA PHE A 142 -4.67 -6.65 12.13
C PHE A 142 -4.06 -8.06 12.18
N ARG A 143 -2.76 -8.18 12.00
CA ARG A 143 -2.05 -9.46 12.08
C ARG A 143 -2.24 -10.13 13.43
N ASP A 144 -2.10 -9.37 14.52
CA ASP A 144 -2.24 -9.89 15.88
C ASP A 144 -3.68 -10.36 16.16
N SER A 145 -4.67 -9.62 15.66
CA SER A 145 -6.07 -10.00 15.75
C SER A 145 -6.38 -11.30 15.01
N ILE A 146 -5.85 -11.47 13.79
CA ILE A 146 -6.00 -12.73 13.03
C ILE A 146 -5.33 -13.88 13.76
N ASN A 147 -4.10 -13.71 14.23
CA ASN A 147 -3.38 -14.75 14.96
C ASN A 147 -4.14 -15.18 16.22
N ALA A 148 -4.69 -14.23 16.98
CA ALA A 148 -5.50 -14.52 18.14
C ALA A 148 -6.77 -15.32 17.77
N CYS A 149 -7.48 -14.93 16.70
CA CYS A 149 -8.64 -15.67 16.22
C CYS A 149 -8.28 -17.09 15.78
N LEU A 150 -7.19 -17.27 15.02
CA LEU A 150 -6.77 -18.60 14.55
C LEU A 150 -6.34 -19.51 15.69
N LEU A 151 -5.63 -18.99 16.69
CA LEU A 151 -5.23 -19.75 17.87
C LEU A 151 -6.43 -20.18 18.71
N TYR A 152 -7.44 -19.31 18.82
CA TYR A 152 -8.65 -19.61 19.58
C TYR A 152 -9.58 -20.60 18.87
N THR A 153 -9.75 -20.47 17.55
CA THR A 153 -10.68 -21.28 16.75
C THR A 153 -10.11 -22.63 16.29
N SER A 154 -8.78 -22.74 16.25
CA SER A 154 -8.08 -23.99 15.85
C SER A 154 -7.04 -24.39 16.89
N PRO A 155 -7.45 -24.74 18.11
CA PRO A 155 -6.51 -25.19 19.12
C PRO A 155 -5.76 -26.43 18.62
N SER A 156 -4.44 -26.35 18.58
CA SER A 156 -3.58 -27.47 18.23
C SER A 156 -3.83 -28.63 19.22
N PRO A 157 -3.78 -29.90 18.77
CA PRO A 157 -3.83 -31.06 19.68
C PRO A 157 -2.77 -31.01 20.81
N ARG A 158 -1.69 -30.25 20.60
CA ARG A 158 -0.68 -29.97 21.65
C ARG A 158 -1.19 -29.01 22.72
N ASP A 159 -2.01 -28.03 22.35
CA ASP A 159 -2.52 -27.03 23.28
C ASP A 159 -3.63 -27.63 24.15
N MET A 160 -4.41 -28.56 23.59
CA MET A 160 -5.44 -29.28 24.35
C MET A 160 -4.86 -30.22 25.42
N ARG A 161 -3.62 -30.67 25.27
CA ARG A 161 -2.94 -31.49 26.31
C ARG A 161 -2.37 -30.66 27.46
N ARG A 162 -2.22 -29.36 27.30
CA ARG A 162 -1.66 -28.46 28.33
C ARG A 162 -2.70 -27.87 29.26
N SER A 163 -3.98 -27.97 28.91
CA SER A 163 -5.10 -27.44 29.71
C SER A 163 -5.80 -28.48 30.63
N ARG A 164 -5.18 -29.63 30.86
CA ARG A 164 -5.62 -30.62 31.86
C ARG A 164 -4.73 -30.66 33.07
#